data_55914da460e36526d1d10c78f1d73016
#
_entry.id   55914da460e36526d1d10c78f1d73016
#
_cell.length_a   1.000
_cell.length_b   1.000
_cell.length_c   1.000
_cell.angle_alpha   90.00
_cell.angle_beta   90.00
_cell.angle_gamma   90.00
#
_symmetry.space_group_name_H-M   'P 1'
#
loop_
_entity.id
_entity.type
_entity.pdbx_description
1 polymer ?
#
loop_
_entity_poly.entity_id
_entity_poly.type
_entity_poly.pdbx_seq_one_letter_code
_entity_poly.pdbx_strand_id
1 'polypeptide(L)'
;ALGDQTYEFFCQTGRDFDKKLEELGAERLYERVDCDVDYEEDAEKWMANVINTIDSAPEGTQSEQVVSETIKSAKEKKYSKANPYQAEVLENINLNGRGSNKETRHIEFLLDNFGEEYEVGDCLVVLPQNDPALVELLMSTLGWDPGDQIQISEDGDTISLEEALTSYFEITKLTKPLLQNAAAYFDNEALEDKVQDSEWIQNYIEGRDFIDLLNDFPPEELEPEDLYQILRKLPPREYSISSSYQSLPDEVHITVGAVRYNTHGRDRSGVCSVQFAERIQPGDTVPIYLKRNPNFKFPKDGDTPVIMIGPGTGIAPFRAHMQEREEYGYKGNTWLFFGDQHFTTDFLYQTEWQEWLKDGVLEKMNVAFSRDTDQKVYVQHRIAEHSKEFNEWLEKGASIYICGDEKNMAKDVHQAIRNVLVKEQNLTEEDAESYLKQMKKDKRYQRDVY
;
A
#
# COMPACT_ATOMS: atom_id res chain seq x y z
N ALA A 1 -3.22 -2.30 -19.28
CA ALA A 1 -2.02 -1.77 -18.62
C ALA A 1 -2.29 -1.58 -17.13
N LEU A 2 -1.26 -1.71 -16.28
CA LEU A 2 -1.38 -1.52 -14.84
C LEU A 2 -0.92 -0.11 -14.46
N GLY A 3 -1.65 0.55 -13.56
CA GLY A 3 -1.34 1.89 -13.09
C GLY A 3 -2.06 2.26 -11.80
N ASP A 4 -1.95 3.51 -11.39
CA ASP A 4 -2.74 4.11 -10.32
C ASP A 4 -3.28 5.45 -10.84
N GLN A 5 -4.59 5.61 -10.83
CA GLN A 5 -5.29 6.81 -11.32
C GLN A 5 -4.90 8.09 -10.57
N THR A 6 -4.25 7.97 -9.42
CA THR A 6 -3.77 9.15 -8.66
C THR A 6 -2.50 9.74 -9.24
N TYR A 7 -1.81 9.05 -10.18
CA TYR A 7 -0.64 9.56 -10.88
C TYR A 7 -1.01 10.24 -12.21
N GLU A 8 -0.29 11.29 -12.55
CA GLU A 8 -0.49 12.08 -13.77
C GLU A 8 -0.50 11.24 -15.05
N PHE A 9 0.41 10.26 -15.13
CA PHE A 9 0.62 9.41 -16.30
C PHE A 9 -0.01 8.02 -16.13
N PHE A 10 -1.22 7.97 -15.56
CA PHE A 10 -1.96 6.71 -15.40
C PHE A 10 -1.99 5.89 -16.68
N CYS A 11 -1.43 4.69 -16.64
CA CYS A 11 -1.32 3.73 -17.76
C CYS A 11 -0.69 4.29 -19.06
N GLN A 12 0.02 5.43 -18.99
CA GLN A 12 0.55 6.10 -20.19
C GLN A 12 1.50 5.20 -21.01
N THR A 13 2.40 4.48 -20.32
CA THR A 13 3.32 3.54 -21.00
C THR A 13 2.56 2.49 -21.81
N GLY A 14 1.48 1.93 -21.27
CA GLY A 14 0.65 0.97 -21.99
C GLY A 14 -0.01 1.57 -23.24
N ARG A 15 -0.49 2.82 -23.13
CA ARG A 15 -1.05 3.58 -24.26
C ARG A 15 -0.01 3.83 -25.34
N ASP A 16 1.20 4.20 -24.94
CA ASP A 16 2.30 4.49 -25.87
C ASP A 16 2.75 3.22 -26.61
N PHE A 17 2.83 2.09 -25.91
CA PHE A 17 3.15 0.79 -26.54
C PHE A 17 2.05 0.35 -27.50
N ASP A 18 0.80 0.39 -27.11
CA ASP A 18 -0.35 0.02 -27.92
C ASP A 18 -0.40 0.83 -29.22
N LYS A 19 -0.31 2.16 -29.10
CA LYS A 19 -0.24 3.07 -30.25
C LYS A 19 0.97 2.80 -31.14
N LYS A 20 2.15 2.52 -30.55
CA LYS A 20 3.36 2.27 -31.32
C LYS A 20 3.29 0.96 -32.09
N LEU A 21 2.70 -0.08 -31.53
CA LEU A 21 2.48 -1.35 -32.21
C LEU A 21 1.51 -1.17 -33.39
N GLU A 22 0.43 -0.41 -33.23
CA GLU A 22 -0.52 -0.08 -34.30
C GLU A 22 0.18 0.69 -35.42
N GLU A 23 1.00 1.72 -35.14
CA GLU A 23 1.80 2.46 -36.12
C GLU A 23 2.77 1.57 -36.88
N LEU A 24 3.26 0.47 -36.30
CA LEU A 24 4.12 -0.52 -36.91
C LEU A 24 3.37 -1.60 -37.71
N GLY A 25 2.03 -1.51 -37.77
CA GLY A 25 1.17 -2.40 -38.51
C GLY A 25 0.78 -3.68 -37.77
N ALA A 26 0.92 -3.72 -36.45
CA ALA A 26 0.39 -4.82 -35.63
C ALA A 26 -1.14 -4.76 -35.59
N GLU A 27 -1.77 -5.93 -35.68
CA GLU A 27 -3.22 -6.07 -35.50
C GLU A 27 -3.56 -6.32 -34.03
N ARG A 28 -4.51 -5.55 -33.48
CA ARG A 28 -4.98 -5.71 -32.12
C ARG A 28 -6.00 -6.86 -32.07
N LEU A 29 -5.67 -7.93 -31.36
CA LEU A 29 -6.55 -9.07 -31.19
C LEU A 29 -7.68 -8.81 -30.18
N TYR A 30 -7.41 -8.02 -29.16
CA TYR A 30 -8.36 -7.64 -28.12
C TYR A 30 -8.05 -6.24 -27.61
N GLU A 31 -9.07 -5.50 -27.17
CA GLU A 31 -8.90 -4.12 -26.69
C GLU A 31 -8.03 -4.08 -25.42
N ARG A 32 -7.24 -3.00 -25.30
CA ARG A 32 -6.45 -2.74 -24.11
C ARG A 32 -7.36 -2.33 -22.95
N VAL A 33 -7.10 -2.87 -21.75
CA VAL A 33 -7.70 -2.44 -20.50
C VAL A 33 -6.65 -1.69 -19.67
N ASP A 34 -6.99 -0.53 -19.14
CA ASP A 34 -6.17 0.27 -18.23
C ASP A 34 -6.68 0.00 -16.80
N CYS A 35 -5.94 -0.80 -16.04
CA CYS A 35 -6.29 -1.24 -14.69
C CYS A 35 -5.73 -0.28 -13.63
N ASP A 36 -6.51 0.03 -12.61
CA ASP A 36 -6.12 0.81 -11.42
C ASP A 36 -5.40 -0.10 -10.39
N VAL A 37 -5.21 0.38 -9.17
CA VAL A 37 -4.47 -0.32 -8.10
C VAL A 37 -5.05 -1.68 -7.73
N ASP A 38 -6.34 -1.90 -7.91
CA ASP A 38 -7.05 -3.15 -7.69
C ASP A 38 -7.27 -3.95 -9.00
N TYR A 39 -6.20 -4.15 -9.71
CA TYR A 39 -6.14 -4.63 -11.10
C TYR A 39 -6.46 -6.12 -11.30
N GLU A 40 -6.50 -6.92 -10.24
CA GLU A 40 -6.51 -8.38 -10.36
C GLU A 40 -7.71 -8.89 -11.16
N GLU A 41 -8.91 -8.41 -10.85
CA GLU A 41 -10.15 -8.84 -11.51
C GLU A 41 -10.17 -8.44 -12.99
N ASP A 42 -9.84 -7.18 -13.29
CA ASP A 42 -9.81 -6.66 -14.67
C ASP A 42 -8.74 -7.33 -15.50
N ALA A 43 -7.55 -7.58 -14.92
CA ALA A 43 -6.46 -8.29 -15.59
C ALA A 43 -6.81 -9.75 -15.87
N GLU A 44 -7.46 -10.46 -14.95
CA GLU A 44 -7.93 -11.84 -15.13
C GLU A 44 -9.00 -11.93 -16.22
N LYS A 45 -10.00 -11.06 -16.21
CA LYS A 45 -11.03 -10.97 -17.25
C LYS A 45 -10.39 -10.69 -18.61
N TRP A 46 -9.46 -9.73 -18.69
CA TRP A 46 -8.78 -9.40 -19.92
C TRP A 46 -7.96 -10.60 -20.45
N MET A 47 -7.20 -11.28 -19.59
CA MET A 47 -6.42 -12.47 -19.98
C MET A 47 -7.32 -13.59 -20.49
N ALA A 48 -8.43 -13.88 -19.79
CA ALA A 48 -9.38 -14.89 -20.21
C ALA A 48 -9.97 -14.59 -21.61
N ASN A 49 -10.34 -13.34 -21.87
CA ASN A 49 -10.87 -12.91 -23.15
C ASN A 49 -9.84 -12.96 -24.28
N VAL A 50 -8.59 -12.59 -24.01
CA VAL A 50 -7.49 -12.71 -24.99
C VAL A 50 -7.26 -14.18 -25.36
N ILE A 51 -7.21 -15.08 -24.38
CA ILE A 51 -7.04 -16.52 -24.61
C ILE A 51 -8.19 -17.06 -25.46
N ASN A 52 -9.44 -16.76 -25.11
CA ASN A 52 -10.60 -17.18 -25.89
C ASN A 52 -10.58 -16.65 -27.33
N THR A 53 -10.05 -15.44 -27.55
CA THR A 53 -9.91 -14.87 -28.90
C THR A 53 -8.85 -15.59 -29.71
N ILE A 54 -7.74 -15.97 -29.09
CA ILE A 54 -6.65 -16.75 -29.72
C ILE A 54 -7.14 -18.15 -30.08
N ASP A 55 -7.84 -18.84 -29.17
CA ASP A 55 -8.37 -20.20 -29.38
C ASP A 55 -9.47 -20.24 -30.48
N SER A 56 -10.14 -19.11 -30.72
CA SER A 56 -11.17 -18.95 -31.72
C SER A 56 -10.60 -18.60 -33.13
N ALA A 57 -9.31 -18.32 -33.27
CA ALA A 57 -8.67 -17.98 -34.51
C ALA A 57 -8.43 -19.24 -35.35
N PRO A 58 -8.60 -19.23 -36.71
CA PRO A 58 -8.39 -20.42 -37.55
C PRO A 58 -6.94 -20.86 -37.50
N GLU A 59 -6.73 -22.18 -37.36
CA GLU A 59 -5.47 -22.86 -37.15
C GLU A 59 -4.34 -22.41 -38.08
N GLY A 60 -3.29 -21.85 -37.52
CA GLY A 60 -2.04 -21.58 -38.17
C GLY A 60 -0.90 -21.45 -37.18
N THR A 61 -0.24 -22.55 -36.90
CA THR A 61 0.98 -22.75 -36.11
C THR A 61 0.82 -23.25 -34.67
N GLN A 62 1.18 -24.53 -34.53
CA GLN A 62 1.29 -25.25 -33.25
C GLN A 62 2.23 -24.57 -32.25
N SER A 63 1.68 -24.19 -31.12
CA SER A 63 2.39 -24.09 -29.85
C SER A 63 1.45 -24.45 -28.70
N GLU A 64 0.79 -25.60 -28.84
CA GLU A 64 0.08 -26.25 -27.74
C GLU A 64 1.11 -26.91 -26.80
N GLN A 65 1.34 -26.39 -25.61
CA GLN A 65 1.65 -27.16 -24.41
C GLN A 65 2.18 -26.34 -23.21
N VAL A 66 2.51 -25.06 -23.38
CA VAL A 66 3.18 -24.29 -22.30
C VAL A 66 2.21 -23.43 -21.46
N VAL A 67 1.06 -23.04 -22.03
CA VAL A 67 0.14 -22.09 -21.36
C VAL A 67 -0.82 -22.81 -20.40
N SER A 68 -1.19 -24.06 -20.68
CA SER A 68 -2.17 -24.82 -19.88
C SER A 68 -1.65 -25.28 -18.51
N GLU A 69 -0.33 -25.41 -18.31
CA GLU A 69 0.25 -25.86 -17.02
C GLU A 69 0.52 -24.71 -16.05
N THR A 70 0.73 -23.49 -16.54
CA THR A 70 0.99 -22.32 -15.69
C THR A 70 -0.28 -21.83 -15.00
N ILE A 71 -1.45 -22.01 -15.61
CA ILE A 71 -2.74 -21.61 -15.03
C ILE A 71 -3.26 -22.64 -14.00
N LYS A 72 -2.85 -23.91 -14.09
CA LYS A 72 -3.31 -24.98 -13.17
C LYS A 72 -2.57 -25.08 -11.84
N SER A 73 -1.53 -24.29 -11.60
CA SER A 73 -0.72 -24.35 -10.37
C SER A 73 -0.95 -23.19 -9.38
N ALA A 74 -1.77 -22.20 -9.72
CA ALA A 74 -2.25 -21.28 -8.71
C ALA A 74 -3.27 -22.03 -7.82
N LYS A 75 -2.88 -22.37 -6.59
CA LYS A 75 -3.85 -22.73 -5.55
C LYS A 75 -4.88 -21.60 -5.55
N GLU A 76 -6.16 -21.92 -5.81
CA GLU A 76 -7.24 -20.95 -5.68
C GLU A 76 -7.09 -20.29 -4.30
N LYS A 77 -6.92 -18.96 -4.28
CA LYS A 77 -6.92 -18.19 -3.05
C LYS A 77 -8.29 -18.39 -2.41
N LYS A 78 -8.33 -18.82 -1.17
CA LYS A 78 -9.57 -19.03 -0.43
C LYS A 78 -10.30 -17.70 -0.21
N TYR A 79 -9.55 -16.63 0.03
CA TYR A 79 -10.05 -15.27 0.25
C TYR A 79 -9.45 -14.27 -0.72
N SER A 80 -10.25 -13.28 -1.11
CA SER A 80 -9.91 -12.24 -2.09
C SER A 80 -10.79 -11.00 -1.85
N LYS A 81 -10.61 -9.95 -2.65
CA LYS A 81 -11.50 -8.78 -2.63
C LYS A 81 -12.98 -9.16 -2.84
N ALA A 82 -13.24 -10.08 -3.77
CA ALA A 82 -14.62 -10.54 -4.05
C ALA A 82 -15.19 -11.48 -2.97
N ASN A 83 -14.31 -12.14 -2.20
CA ASN A 83 -14.70 -13.04 -1.12
C ASN A 83 -13.78 -12.82 0.10
N PRO A 84 -13.91 -11.69 0.81
CA PRO A 84 -13.04 -11.41 1.95
C PRO A 84 -13.40 -12.26 3.18
N TYR A 85 -12.38 -12.55 3.98
CA TYR A 85 -12.58 -13.14 5.30
C TYR A 85 -13.06 -12.07 6.28
N GLN A 86 -14.10 -12.37 7.06
CA GLN A 86 -14.61 -11.49 8.10
C GLN A 86 -13.83 -11.76 9.40
N ALA A 87 -12.74 -11.02 9.61
CA ALA A 87 -11.86 -11.21 10.76
C ALA A 87 -12.37 -10.47 11.98
N GLU A 88 -12.48 -11.16 13.12
CA GLU A 88 -12.74 -10.52 14.41
C GLU A 88 -11.49 -9.77 14.87
N VAL A 89 -11.66 -8.56 15.36
CA VAL A 89 -10.62 -7.75 15.98
C VAL A 89 -10.46 -8.20 17.43
N LEU A 90 -9.29 -8.70 17.78
CA LEU A 90 -8.96 -9.12 19.14
C LEU A 90 -8.51 -7.93 20.00
N GLU A 91 -7.61 -7.12 19.44
CA GLU A 91 -7.04 -5.95 20.12
C GLU A 91 -6.90 -4.76 19.16
N ASN A 92 -7.03 -3.55 19.69
CA ASN A 92 -6.80 -2.28 18.99
C ASN A 92 -6.17 -1.26 19.96
N ILE A 93 -4.86 -1.23 19.99
CA ILE A 93 -4.07 -0.51 21.00
C ILE A 93 -3.34 0.67 20.38
N ASN A 94 -3.45 1.86 20.98
CA ASN A 94 -2.60 2.99 20.61
C ASN A 94 -1.20 2.81 21.20
N LEU A 95 -0.20 2.71 20.31
CA LEU A 95 1.21 2.52 20.68
C LEU A 95 1.91 3.82 21.10
N ASN A 96 1.36 4.97 20.75
CA ASN A 96 1.95 6.25 21.12
C ASN A 96 1.61 6.63 22.57
N GLY A 97 2.59 7.16 23.27
CA GLY A 97 2.45 7.64 24.62
C GLY A 97 1.61 8.94 24.71
N ARG A 98 1.15 9.24 25.92
CA ARG A 98 0.37 10.46 26.20
C ARG A 98 1.17 11.71 25.81
N GLY A 99 0.57 12.58 25.01
CA GLY A 99 1.17 13.82 24.53
C GLY A 99 1.89 13.71 23.19
N SER A 100 1.88 12.56 22.54
CA SER A 100 2.30 12.45 21.15
C SER A 100 1.40 13.23 20.21
N ASN A 101 1.97 13.77 19.14
CA ASN A 101 1.22 14.33 18.00
C ASN A 101 0.85 13.26 16.96
N LYS A 102 1.20 12.00 17.22
CA LYS A 102 0.92 10.85 16.38
C LYS A 102 -0.04 9.92 17.08
N GLU A 103 -0.72 9.13 16.28
CA GLU A 103 -1.52 8.00 16.74
C GLU A 103 -1.20 6.81 15.83
N THR A 104 -0.63 5.78 16.41
CA THR A 104 -0.29 4.53 15.71
C THR A 104 -0.97 3.38 16.42
N ARG A 105 -1.82 2.67 15.71
CA ARG A 105 -2.57 1.52 16.22
C ARG A 105 -1.83 0.22 15.95
N HIS A 106 -1.77 -0.62 16.97
CA HIS A 106 -1.52 -2.05 16.83
C HIS A 106 -2.87 -2.75 16.84
N ILE A 107 -3.12 -3.54 15.80
CA ILE A 107 -4.40 -4.21 15.61
C ILE A 107 -4.13 -5.69 15.42
N GLU A 108 -4.85 -6.52 16.16
CA GLU A 108 -4.79 -7.97 16.11
C GLU A 108 -6.11 -8.52 15.58
N PHE A 109 -6.02 -9.43 14.62
CA PHE A 109 -7.17 -10.11 14.02
C PHE A 109 -7.09 -11.59 14.26
N LEU A 110 -8.23 -12.20 14.58
CA LEU A 110 -8.39 -13.65 14.68
C LEU A 110 -8.49 -14.28 13.29
N LEU A 111 -7.73 -15.35 13.05
CA LEU A 111 -7.72 -16.13 11.83
C LEU A 111 -8.35 -17.54 12.04
N ASP A 112 -9.42 -17.62 12.84
CA ASP A 112 -10.08 -18.93 13.12
C ASP A 112 -10.60 -19.56 11.82
N ASN A 113 -10.15 -20.80 11.54
CA ASN A 113 -10.50 -21.53 10.32
C ASN A 113 -10.16 -20.79 9.00
N PHE A 114 -9.26 -19.83 9.02
CA PHE A 114 -8.82 -19.09 7.84
C PHE A 114 -8.23 -20.03 6.78
N GLY A 115 -7.31 -20.93 7.18
CA GLY A 115 -6.79 -22.01 6.34
C GLY A 115 -5.78 -21.58 5.30
N GLU A 116 -5.25 -20.37 5.39
CA GLU A 116 -4.10 -19.87 4.63
C GLU A 116 -3.01 -19.43 5.60
N GLU A 117 -1.77 -19.80 5.31
CA GLU A 117 -0.60 -19.33 6.04
C GLU A 117 -0.09 -18.04 5.40
N TYR A 118 0.58 -17.19 6.17
CA TYR A 118 1.32 -16.04 5.63
C TYR A 118 2.79 -16.13 6.00
N GLU A 119 3.64 -15.43 5.26
CA GLU A 119 5.06 -15.32 5.54
C GLU A 119 5.41 -13.89 5.93
N VAL A 120 6.45 -13.72 6.74
CA VAL A 120 7.01 -12.39 7.03
C VAL A 120 7.31 -11.63 5.74
N GLY A 121 6.86 -10.38 5.67
CA GLY A 121 6.93 -9.53 4.48
C GLY A 121 5.72 -9.62 3.55
N ASP A 122 4.73 -10.48 3.83
CA ASP A 122 3.41 -10.41 3.18
C ASP A 122 2.59 -9.24 3.73
N CYS A 123 1.51 -8.89 3.03
CA CYS A 123 0.59 -7.84 3.41
C CYS A 123 -0.78 -8.39 3.80
N LEU A 124 -1.40 -7.76 4.80
CA LEU A 124 -2.81 -7.88 5.07
C LEU A 124 -3.54 -6.80 4.29
N VAL A 125 -4.52 -7.19 3.51
CA VAL A 125 -5.38 -6.28 2.75
C VAL A 125 -6.69 -6.11 3.50
N VAL A 126 -7.08 -4.86 3.70
CA VAL A 126 -8.31 -4.47 4.40
C VAL A 126 -9.25 -3.78 3.42
N LEU A 127 -10.51 -4.17 3.40
CA LEU A 127 -11.57 -3.45 2.69
C LEU A 127 -12.15 -2.38 3.64
N PRO A 128 -11.83 -1.09 3.41
CA PRO A 128 -12.24 -0.04 4.32
C PRO A 128 -13.65 0.46 4.08
N GLN A 129 -14.14 1.25 5.02
CA GLN A 129 -15.39 2.00 4.90
C GLN A 129 -15.12 3.50 5.00
N ASN A 130 -15.76 4.28 4.15
CA ASN A 130 -15.76 5.73 4.24
C ASN A 130 -16.33 6.21 5.59
N ASP A 131 -16.00 7.42 5.96
CA ASP A 131 -16.52 8.05 7.18
C ASP A 131 -18.04 8.27 7.04
N PRO A 132 -18.87 7.73 7.94
CA PRO A 132 -20.31 7.94 7.92
C PRO A 132 -20.73 9.42 7.90
N ALA A 133 -19.99 10.29 8.60
CA ALA A 133 -20.28 11.72 8.60
C ALA A 133 -20.03 12.35 7.21
N LEU A 134 -19.02 11.88 6.47
CA LEU A 134 -18.75 12.33 5.11
C LEU A 134 -19.83 11.80 4.13
N VAL A 135 -20.27 10.56 4.31
CA VAL A 135 -21.36 9.95 3.54
C VAL A 135 -22.67 10.72 3.75
N GLU A 136 -23.04 11.00 5.00
CA GLU A 136 -24.23 11.80 5.34
C GLU A 136 -24.16 13.21 4.75
N LEU A 137 -22.99 13.85 4.85
CA LEU A 137 -22.75 15.18 4.27
C LEU A 137 -22.95 15.15 2.74
N LEU A 138 -22.47 14.13 2.06
CA LEU A 138 -22.62 13.98 0.62
C LEU A 138 -24.08 13.81 0.22
N MET A 139 -24.79 12.87 0.86
CA MET A 139 -26.22 12.63 0.59
C MET A 139 -27.05 13.88 0.87
N SER A 140 -26.78 14.60 1.98
CA SER A 140 -27.51 15.82 2.32
C SER A 140 -27.21 16.97 1.35
N THR A 141 -25.99 17.07 0.84
CA THR A 141 -25.59 18.10 -0.14
C THR A 141 -26.34 17.93 -1.46
N LEU A 142 -26.57 16.68 -1.88
CA LEU A 142 -27.26 16.34 -3.12
C LEU A 142 -28.77 16.13 -2.94
N GLY A 143 -29.25 16.02 -1.70
CA GLY A 143 -30.66 15.81 -1.39
C GLY A 143 -31.16 14.42 -1.72
N TRP A 144 -30.27 13.42 -1.72
CA TRP A 144 -30.58 12.03 -2.09
C TRP A 144 -31.12 11.19 -0.92
N ASP A 145 -31.92 10.17 -1.22
CA ASP A 145 -32.42 9.22 -0.24
C ASP A 145 -31.40 8.09 -0.03
N PRO A 146 -30.99 7.78 1.22
CA PRO A 146 -30.07 6.67 1.51
C PRO A 146 -30.53 5.31 0.96
N GLY A 147 -31.82 5.10 0.82
CA GLY A 147 -32.42 3.84 0.36
C GLY A 147 -32.48 3.67 -1.16
N ASP A 148 -32.19 4.71 -1.94
CA ASP A 148 -32.17 4.62 -3.39
C ASP A 148 -31.23 3.48 -3.85
N GLN A 149 -31.69 2.73 -4.88
CA GLN A 149 -30.89 1.62 -5.39
C GLN A 149 -30.01 2.09 -6.53
N ILE A 150 -28.72 1.82 -6.42
CA ILE A 150 -27.71 2.21 -7.41
C ILE A 150 -27.02 0.98 -8.00
N GLN A 151 -26.83 0.98 -9.31
CA GLN A 151 -26.07 -0.06 -10.00
C GLN A 151 -24.57 0.09 -9.72
N ILE A 152 -23.90 -1.03 -9.43
CA ILE A 152 -22.46 -1.09 -9.10
C ILE A 152 -21.66 -2.02 -10.02
N SER A 153 -22.32 -2.68 -10.96
CA SER A 153 -21.66 -3.57 -11.93
C SER A 153 -22.33 -3.48 -13.30
N GLU A 154 -21.60 -3.86 -14.35
CA GLU A 154 -22.15 -3.98 -15.71
C GLU A 154 -23.23 -5.07 -15.81
N ASP A 155 -23.16 -6.08 -14.95
CA ASP A 155 -24.12 -7.19 -14.87
C ASP A 155 -25.44 -6.80 -14.22
N GLY A 156 -25.53 -5.55 -13.71
CA GLY A 156 -26.76 -4.99 -13.14
C GLY A 156 -26.97 -5.25 -11.64
N ASP A 157 -25.92 -5.62 -10.91
CA ASP A 157 -25.99 -5.70 -9.45
C ASP A 157 -26.28 -4.33 -8.85
N THR A 158 -27.19 -4.29 -7.87
CA THR A 158 -27.58 -3.05 -7.20
C THR A 158 -27.45 -3.16 -5.68
N ILE A 159 -27.09 -2.06 -5.05
CA ILE A 159 -27.06 -1.88 -3.59
C ILE A 159 -27.68 -0.54 -3.22
N SER A 160 -27.96 -0.30 -1.94
CA SER A 160 -28.43 1.01 -1.50
C SER A 160 -27.34 2.08 -1.70
N LEU A 161 -27.77 3.32 -1.95
CA LEU A 161 -26.86 4.45 -2.10
C LEU A 161 -25.96 4.64 -0.89
N GLU A 162 -26.51 4.50 0.33
CA GLU A 162 -25.75 4.56 1.57
C GLU A 162 -24.63 3.49 1.60
N GLU A 163 -24.96 2.25 1.23
CA GLU A 163 -23.99 1.17 1.18
C GLU A 163 -22.92 1.43 0.10
N ALA A 164 -23.32 1.91 -1.08
CA ALA A 164 -22.44 2.25 -2.18
C ALA A 164 -21.43 3.34 -1.77
N LEU A 165 -21.89 4.42 -1.14
CA LEU A 165 -21.03 5.50 -0.66
C LEU A 165 -20.18 5.09 0.54
N THR A 166 -20.65 4.17 1.38
CA THR A 166 -19.92 3.69 2.54
C THR A 166 -18.80 2.73 2.15
N SER A 167 -19.05 1.76 1.26
CA SER A 167 -18.16 0.62 1.07
C SER A 167 -17.68 0.40 -0.36
N TYR A 168 -18.29 1.04 -1.36
CA TYR A 168 -18.00 0.75 -2.76
C TYR A 168 -17.28 1.89 -3.49
N PHE A 169 -17.67 3.16 -3.31
CA PHE A 169 -17.08 4.30 -4.03
C PHE A 169 -16.03 5.05 -3.23
N GLU A 170 -14.95 5.44 -3.93
CA GLU A 170 -13.93 6.36 -3.40
C GLU A 170 -14.44 7.81 -3.51
N ILE A 171 -14.76 8.41 -2.36
CA ILE A 171 -15.30 9.78 -2.26
C ILE A 171 -14.30 10.79 -1.67
N THR A 172 -13.15 10.31 -1.17
CA THR A 172 -12.19 11.13 -0.43
C THR A 172 -11.03 11.65 -1.27
N LYS A 173 -10.85 11.12 -2.49
CA LYS A 173 -9.71 11.46 -3.33
C LYS A 173 -10.12 11.73 -4.76
N LEU A 174 -9.89 12.96 -5.21
CA LEU A 174 -10.07 13.34 -6.61
C LEU A 174 -8.94 12.79 -7.48
N THR A 175 -9.28 12.42 -8.72
CA THR A 175 -8.33 12.00 -9.75
C THR A 175 -8.64 12.71 -11.06
N LYS A 176 -7.68 12.73 -11.98
CA LYS A 176 -7.91 13.29 -13.32
C LYS A 176 -9.07 12.62 -14.06
N PRO A 177 -9.17 11.29 -14.11
CA PRO A 177 -10.34 10.63 -14.72
C PRO A 177 -11.65 11.03 -14.07
N LEU A 178 -11.70 11.10 -12.72
CA LEU A 178 -12.89 11.54 -12.01
C LEU A 178 -13.35 12.93 -12.44
N LEU A 179 -12.43 13.90 -12.48
CA LEU A 179 -12.77 15.28 -12.91
C LEU A 179 -13.27 15.32 -14.35
N GLN A 180 -12.67 14.55 -15.26
CA GLN A 180 -13.09 14.45 -16.65
C GLN A 180 -14.48 13.82 -16.79
N ASN A 181 -14.76 12.77 -16.02
CA ASN A 181 -16.06 12.15 -15.98
C ASN A 181 -17.10 13.10 -15.37
N ALA A 182 -16.79 13.71 -14.22
CA ALA A 182 -17.68 14.69 -13.59
C ALA A 182 -18.03 15.85 -14.53
N ALA A 183 -17.09 16.36 -15.32
CA ALA A 183 -17.36 17.40 -16.32
C ALA A 183 -18.39 16.97 -17.38
N ALA A 184 -18.44 15.67 -17.72
CA ALA A 184 -19.39 15.14 -18.69
C ALA A 184 -20.82 14.95 -18.10
N TYR A 185 -20.95 14.86 -16.77
CA TYR A 185 -22.22 14.56 -16.09
C TYR A 185 -22.78 15.73 -15.30
N PHE A 186 -21.99 16.76 -14.95
CA PHE A 186 -22.42 17.89 -14.12
C PHE A 186 -23.16 18.98 -14.90
N ASP A 187 -23.08 18.97 -16.24
CA ASP A 187 -23.58 20.03 -17.11
C ASP A 187 -23.12 21.43 -16.64
N ASN A 188 -21.82 21.54 -16.31
CA ASN A 188 -21.18 22.73 -15.75
C ASN A 188 -20.08 23.25 -16.67
N GLU A 189 -20.39 24.29 -17.46
CA GLU A 189 -19.46 24.88 -18.44
C GLU A 189 -18.08 25.29 -17.85
N ALA A 190 -18.08 25.75 -16.58
CA ALA A 190 -16.83 26.13 -15.93
C ALA A 190 -15.93 24.94 -15.63
N LEU A 191 -16.49 23.79 -15.26
CA LEU A 191 -15.75 22.55 -15.05
C LEU A 191 -15.27 21.98 -16.39
N GLU A 192 -16.10 21.97 -17.42
CA GLU A 192 -15.74 21.52 -18.77
C GLU A 192 -14.53 22.27 -19.33
N ASP A 193 -14.48 23.58 -19.15
CA ASP A 193 -13.34 24.42 -19.56
C ASP A 193 -12.08 24.07 -18.74
N LYS A 194 -12.22 23.89 -17.42
CA LYS A 194 -11.10 23.67 -16.50
C LYS A 194 -10.42 22.32 -16.71
N VAL A 195 -11.14 21.26 -17.01
CA VAL A 195 -10.58 19.92 -17.22
C VAL A 195 -9.75 19.79 -18.51
N GLN A 196 -9.72 20.80 -19.36
CA GLN A 196 -8.83 20.87 -20.51
C GLN A 196 -7.39 21.28 -20.12
N ASP A 197 -7.21 21.89 -18.95
CA ASP A 197 -5.91 22.31 -18.43
C ASP A 197 -5.34 21.28 -17.45
N SER A 198 -4.31 20.56 -17.89
CA SER A 198 -3.67 19.53 -17.08
C SER A 198 -2.95 20.09 -15.84
N GLU A 199 -2.39 21.30 -15.91
CA GLU A 199 -1.73 21.93 -14.76
C GLU A 199 -2.77 22.34 -13.70
N TRP A 200 -3.92 22.88 -14.14
CA TRP A 200 -5.01 23.16 -13.24
C TRP A 200 -5.53 21.89 -12.55
N ILE A 201 -5.73 20.77 -13.30
CA ILE A 201 -6.18 19.50 -12.73
C ILE A 201 -5.25 19.05 -11.62
N GLN A 202 -3.92 19.04 -11.85
CA GLN A 202 -2.94 18.62 -10.85
C GLN A 202 -3.04 19.43 -9.56
N ASN A 203 -3.12 20.74 -9.69
CA ASN A 203 -3.25 21.64 -8.55
C ASN A 203 -4.61 21.52 -7.85
N TYR A 204 -5.67 21.23 -8.60
CA TYR A 204 -7.01 21.16 -8.06
C TYR A 204 -7.26 19.89 -7.25
N ILE A 205 -6.80 18.73 -7.73
CA ILE A 205 -7.02 17.44 -7.05
C ILE A 205 -6.24 17.33 -5.72
N GLU A 206 -5.22 18.16 -5.53
CA GLU A 206 -4.39 18.05 -4.33
C GLU A 206 -5.17 18.46 -3.08
N GLY A 207 -5.40 17.48 -2.20
CA GLY A 207 -6.04 17.67 -0.89
C GLY A 207 -7.54 17.98 -0.93
N ARG A 208 -8.22 17.85 -2.07
CA ARG A 208 -9.68 17.96 -2.20
C ARG A 208 -10.36 16.60 -2.29
N ASP A 209 -11.61 16.56 -1.90
CA ASP A 209 -12.50 15.41 -2.01
C ASP A 209 -13.72 15.71 -2.91
N PHE A 210 -14.62 14.75 -3.05
CA PHE A 210 -15.79 14.89 -3.92
C PHE A 210 -16.76 15.99 -3.44
N ILE A 211 -16.84 16.24 -2.13
CA ILE A 211 -17.64 17.36 -1.57
C ILE A 211 -17.09 18.71 -2.04
N ASP A 212 -15.76 18.89 -2.07
CA ASP A 212 -15.18 20.15 -2.57
C ASP A 212 -15.53 20.35 -4.05
N LEU A 213 -15.48 19.29 -4.85
CA LEU A 213 -15.85 19.36 -6.27
C LEU A 213 -17.30 19.78 -6.44
N LEU A 214 -18.24 19.22 -5.69
CA LEU A 214 -19.65 19.57 -5.72
C LEU A 214 -19.90 21.02 -5.28
N ASN A 215 -19.15 21.51 -4.31
CA ASN A 215 -19.29 22.89 -3.84
C ASN A 215 -18.70 23.91 -4.82
N ASP A 216 -17.55 23.59 -5.43
CA ASP A 216 -16.86 24.50 -6.35
C ASP A 216 -17.53 24.51 -7.74
N PHE A 217 -18.10 23.37 -8.16
CA PHE A 217 -18.77 23.16 -9.44
C PHE A 217 -20.10 22.42 -9.23
N PRO A 218 -21.14 23.09 -8.73
CA PRO A 218 -22.43 22.44 -8.51
C PRO A 218 -22.99 21.88 -9.82
N PRO A 219 -23.41 20.58 -9.85
CA PRO A 219 -24.07 20.03 -11.03
C PRO A 219 -25.46 20.66 -11.22
N GLU A 220 -25.91 20.84 -12.47
CA GLU A 220 -27.28 21.25 -12.76
C GLU A 220 -28.27 20.12 -12.52
N GLU A 221 -27.99 18.93 -13.04
CA GLU A 221 -28.69 17.68 -12.79
C GLU A 221 -27.64 16.60 -12.52
N LEU A 222 -27.83 15.82 -11.45
CA LEU A 222 -26.99 14.67 -11.11
C LEU A 222 -27.87 13.67 -10.39
N GLU A 223 -27.94 12.47 -10.95
CA GLU A 223 -28.70 11.35 -10.36
C GLU A 223 -27.73 10.36 -9.66
N PRO A 224 -28.22 9.61 -8.65
CA PRO A 224 -27.39 8.62 -7.96
C PRO A 224 -26.70 7.61 -8.90
N GLU A 225 -27.35 7.22 -9.98
CA GLU A 225 -26.85 6.27 -10.97
C GLU A 225 -25.62 6.78 -11.72
N ASP A 226 -25.45 8.09 -11.86
CA ASP A 226 -24.31 8.70 -12.53
C ASP A 226 -23.01 8.48 -11.76
N LEU A 227 -23.07 8.23 -10.45
CA LEU A 227 -21.90 7.95 -9.62
C LEU A 227 -21.09 6.77 -10.13
N TYR A 228 -21.73 5.76 -10.70
CA TYR A 228 -21.03 4.60 -11.27
C TYR A 228 -20.10 4.98 -12.43
N GLN A 229 -20.42 6.03 -13.16
CA GLN A 229 -19.60 6.54 -14.27
C GLN A 229 -18.55 7.56 -13.79
N ILE A 230 -18.80 8.26 -12.70
CA ILE A 230 -17.94 9.34 -12.20
C ILE A 230 -16.89 8.82 -11.22
N LEU A 231 -17.29 8.01 -10.24
CA LEU A 231 -16.45 7.56 -9.15
C LEU A 231 -15.80 6.20 -9.45
N ARG A 232 -14.57 6.03 -9.01
CA ARG A 232 -13.93 4.73 -8.99
C ARG A 232 -14.36 3.92 -7.77
N LYS A 233 -14.12 2.62 -7.81
CA LYS A 233 -14.28 1.74 -6.65
C LYS A 233 -13.37 2.21 -5.52
N LEU A 234 -13.82 2.05 -4.27
CA LEU A 234 -13.00 2.30 -3.08
C LEU A 234 -11.86 1.27 -3.04
N PRO A 235 -10.59 1.71 -3.13
CA PRO A 235 -9.48 0.78 -3.15
C PRO A 235 -9.29 0.14 -1.78
N PRO A 236 -8.92 -1.14 -1.71
CA PRO A 236 -8.47 -1.76 -0.48
C PRO A 236 -7.18 -1.08 0.05
N ARG A 237 -6.84 -1.33 1.30
CA ARG A 237 -5.61 -0.81 1.92
C ARG A 237 -4.72 -1.97 2.33
N GLU A 238 -3.47 -1.91 1.89
CA GLU A 238 -2.45 -2.91 2.18
C GLU A 238 -1.61 -2.46 3.37
N TYR A 239 -1.41 -3.36 4.32
CA TYR A 239 -0.56 -3.15 5.49
C TYR A 239 0.44 -4.27 5.60
N SER A 240 1.73 -3.95 5.73
CA SER A 240 2.75 -4.94 6.04
C SER A 240 2.41 -5.64 7.35
N ILE A 241 2.39 -6.97 7.35
CA ILE A 241 2.05 -7.77 8.53
C ILE A 241 3.14 -7.58 9.59
N SER A 242 2.71 -7.36 10.85
CA SER A 242 3.59 -7.11 12.00
C SER A 242 3.67 -8.29 12.99
N SER A 243 3.14 -9.46 12.64
CA SER A 243 3.23 -10.72 13.39
C SER A 243 3.86 -11.83 12.57
N SER A 244 4.36 -12.86 13.26
CA SER A 244 4.85 -14.09 12.62
C SER A 244 3.78 -15.19 12.72
N TYR A 245 3.45 -15.81 11.59
CA TYR A 245 2.55 -16.97 11.56
C TYR A 245 3.10 -18.14 12.38
N GLN A 246 4.43 -18.31 12.42
CA GLN A 246 5.04 -19.38 13.18
C GLN A 246 4.86 -19.22 14.69
N SER A 247 4.84 -17.99 15.17
CA SER A 247 4.62 -17.66 16.59
C SER A 247 3.13 -17.61 16.94
N LEU A 248 2.30 -17.12 16.02
CA LEU A 248 0.88 -16.83 16.22
C LEU A 248 0.06 -17.31 15.00
N PRO A 249 -0.16 -18.65 14.87
CA PRO A 249 -0.79 -19.20 13.67
C PRO A 249 -2.29 -18.85 13.51
N ASP A 250 -2.95 -18.50 14.61
CA ASP A 250 -4.38 -18.17 14.64
C ASP A 250 -4.63 -16.65 14.64
N GLU A 251 -3.59 -15.84 14.40
CA GLU A 251 -3.67 -14.40 14.45
C GLU A 251 -2.87 -13.73 13.32
N VAL A 252 -3.27 -12.52 12.95
CA VAL A 252 -2.47 -11.62 12.12
C VAL A 252 -2.54 -10.21 12.68
N HIS A 253 -1.36 -9.57 12.83
CA HIS A 253 -1.26 -8.22 13.39
C HIS A 253 -0.80 -7.23 12.34
N ILE A 254 -1.28 -5.98 12.46
CA ILE A 254 -0.82 -4.85 11.63
C ILE A 254 -0.51 -3.63 12.49
N THR A 255 0.29 -2.72 11.94
CA THR A 255 0.68 -1.46 12.57
C THR A 255 0.22 -0.30 11.69
N VAL A 256 -0.75 0.47 12.16
CA VAL A 256 -1.46 1.50 11.36
C VAL A 256 -1.28 2.88 11.95
N GLY A 257 -0.64 3.79 11.20
CA GLY A 257 -0.59 5.21 11.56
C GLY A 257 -1.87 5.94 11.15
N ALA A 258 -2.59 6.54 12.08
CA ALA A 258 -3.77 7.33 11.78
C ALA A 258 -3.39 8.62 11.04
N VAL A 259 -3.98 8.83 9.87
CA VAL A 259 -3.70 9.99 9.01
C VAL A 259 -4.81 11.03 9.20
N ARG A 260 -4.43 12.19 9.74
CA ARG A 260 -5.32 13.35 9.85
C ARG A 260 -4.57 14.60 9.42
N TYR A 261 -5.21 15.44 8.63
CA TYR A 261 -4.63 16.70 8.16
C TYR A 261 -5.73 17.71 7.86
N ASN A 262 -5.37 19.00 7.79
CA ASN A 262 -6.29 20.04 7.37
C ASN A 262 -5.83 20.62 6.03
N THR A 263 -6.74 20.71 5.09
CA THR A 263 -6.49 21.34 3.79
C THR A 263 -7.78 21.95 3.24
N HIS A 264 -7.64 23.05 2.53
CA HIS A 264 -8.78 23.82 1.98
C HIS A 264 -9.85 24.16 3.04
N GLY A 265 -9.42 24.42 4.29
CA GLY A 265 -10.31 24.79 5.40
C GLY A 265 -11.16 23.65 5.98
N ARG A 266 -10.92 22.40 5.58
CA ARG A 266 -11.62 21.22 6.10
C ARG A 266 -10.63 20.21 6.70
N ASP A 267 -11.06 19.54 7.76
CA ASP A 267 -10.35 18.39 8.32
C ASP A 267 -10.52 17.17 7.42
N ARG A 268 -9.44 16.44 7.22
CA ARG A 268 -9.38 15.25 6.38
C ARG A 268 -8.89 14.06 7.19
N SER A 269 -9.45 12.90 6.90
CA SER A 269 -9.13 11.65 7.55
C SER A 269 -8.79 10.57 6.53
N GLY A 270 -7.74 9.80 6.83
CA GLY A 270 -7.45 8.60 6.05
C GLY A 270 -8.55 7.56 6.24
N VAL A 271 -9.17 7.10 5.16
CA VAL A 271 -10.37 6.25 5.20
C VAL A 271 -10.20 5.04 6.12
N CYS A 272 -9.20 4.21 5.90
CA CYS A 272 -8.97 2.99 6.68
C CYS A 272 -8.27 3.28 8.03
N SER A 273 -7.25 4.14 8.01
CA SER A 273 -6.43 4.37 9.21
C SER A 273 -7.20 5.07 10.33
N VAL A 274 -8.11 5.99 10.01
CA VAL A 274 -8.97 6.64 11.00
C VAL A 274 -10.19 5.76 11.35
N GLN A 275 -10.66 4.92 10.43
CA GLN A 275 -11.63 3.87 10.75
C GLN A 275 -11.10 3.00 11.91
N PHE A 276 -9.85 2.53 11.84
CA PHE A 276 -9.24 1.78 12.94
C PHE A 276 -9.05 2.63 14.21
N ALA A 277 -8.69 3.89 14.07
CA ALA A 277 -8.44 4.74 15.22
C ALA A 277 -9.70 5.09 16.03
N GLU A 278 -10.85 5.22 15.39
CA GLU A 278 -12.05 5.83 15.99
C GLU A 278 -13.28 4.92 15.98
N ARG A 279 -13.40 4.01 15.01
CA ARG A 279 -14.65 3.29 14.75
C ARG A 279 -14.58 1.79 15.02
N ILE A 280 -13.38 1.20 15.01
CA ILE A 280 -13.19 -0.24 15.20
C ILE A 280 -12.76 -0.53 16.63
N GLN A 281 -13.44 -1.46 17.29
CA GLN A 281 -13.19 -1.91 18.65
C GLN A 281 -12.97 -3.42 18.71
N PRO A 282 -12.33 -3.97 19.74
CA PRO A 282 -12.29 -5.41 19.98
C PRO A 282 -13.69 -6.04 19.95
N GLY A 283 -13.83 -7.14 19.21
CA GLY A 283 -15.10 -7.83 18.95
C GLY A 283 -15.82 -7.41 17.66
N ASP A 284 -15.41 -6.30 17.02
CA ASP A 284 -15.90 -5.95 15.69
C ASP A 284 -15.30 -6.88 14.62
N THR A 285 -15.94 -6.95 13.47
CA THR A 285 -15.43 -7.70 12.32
C THR A 285 -15.01 -6.77 11.19
N VAL A 286 -13.90 -7.12 10.52
CA VAL A 286 -13.35 -6.36 9.40
C VAL A 286 -13.08 -7.30 8.23
N PRO A 287 -13.50 -6.94 7.00
CA PRO A 287 -13.23 -7.75 5.81
C PRO A 287 -11.76 -7.62 5.38
N ILE A 288 -11.04 -8.76 5.36
CA ILE A 288 -9.62 -8.84 5.05
C ILE A 288 -9.32 -9.98 4.07
N TYR A 289 -8.14 -9.93 3.46
CA TYR A 289 -7.51 -11.07 2.80
C TYR A 289 -5.99 -10.91 2.76
N LEU A 290 -5.24 -11.99 2.47
CA LEU A 290 -3.79 -11.95 2.39
C LEU A 290 -3.31 -11.62 0.97
N LYS A 291 -2.27 -10.80 0.88
CA LYS A 291 -1.53 -10.53 -0.35
C LYS A 291 -0.07 -10.93 -0.19
N ARG A 292 0.39 -11.84 -1.05
CA ARG A 292 1.79 -12.28 -1.08
C ARG A 292 2.68 -11.17 -1.62
N ASN A 293 3.80 -10.93 -0.94
CA ASN A 293 4.83 -10.00 -1.41
C ASN A 293 6.15 -10.76 -1.69
N PRO A 294 6.37 -11.28 -2.90
CA PRO A 294 7.58 -12.06 -3.24
C PRO A 294 8.85 -11.19 -3.31
N ASN A 295 8.69 -9.86 -3.24
CA ASN A 295 9.79 -8.91 -3.35
C ASN A 295 10.32 -8.42 -1.99
N PHE A 296 9.69 -8.87 -0.88
CA PHE A 296 10.12 -8.52 0.47
C PHE A 296 10.15 -9.76 1.35
N LYS A 297 11.18 -10.61 1.18
CA LYS A 297 11.31 -11.89 1.89
C LYS A 297 12.65 -11.98 2.61
N PHE A 298 12.59 -12.33 3.89
CA PHE A 298 13.75 -12.50 4.74
C PHE A 298 14.45 -13.84 4.51
N PRO A 299 15.77 -13.94 4.82
CA PRO A 299 16.46 -15.23 4.81
C PRO A 299 15.80 -16.20 5.79
N LYS A 300 15.66 -17.46 5.37
CA LYS A 300 15.08 -18.53 6.22
C LYS A 300 16.10 -19.17 7.14
N ASP A 301 17.36 -18.84 7.00
CA ASP A 301 18.45 -19.26 7.88
C ASP A 301 18.72 -18.22 8.97
N GLY A 302 19.30 -18.65 10.10
CA GLY A 302 19.67 -17.77 11.19
C GLY A 302 21.03 -17.06 11.02
N ASP A 303 21.82 -17.45 10.02
CA ASP A 303 23.23 -17.07 9.87
C ASP A 303 23.44 -15.88 8.93
N THR A 304 22.57 -15.69 7.95
CA THR A 304 22.63 -14.54 7.02
C THR A 304 22.39 -13.22 7.78
N PRO A 305 23.36 -12.28 7.77
CA PRO A 305 23.16 -11.00 8.44
C PRO A 305 22.07 -10.17 7.78
N VAL A 306 21.24 -9.52 8.59
CA VAL A 306 20.09 -8.71 8.15
C VAL A 306 20.19 -7.31 8.74
N ILE A 307 20.18 -6.29 7.90
CA ILE A 307 20.06 -4.88 8.28
C ILE A 307 18.63 -4.42 7.97
N MET A 308 17.91 -4.00 9.00
CA MET A 308 16.52 -3.55 8.96
C MET A 308 16.44 -2.05 9.17
N ILE A 309 15.78 -1.31 8.26
CA ILE A 309 15.66 0.15 8.33
C ILE A 309 14.18 0.49 8.19
N GLY A 310 13.53 0.85 9.32
CA GLY A 310 12.09 1.06 9.37
C GLY A 310 11.64 2.08 10.39
N PRO A 311 11.67 3.38 10.06
CA PRO A 311 11.11 4.40 10.92
C PRO A 311 9.57 4.41 10.89
N GLY A 312 8.96 4.81 12.01
CA GLY A 312 7.51 4.86 12.15
C GLY A 312 6.85 3.50 11.93
N THR A 313 5.78 3.47 11.16
CA THR A 313 5.05 2.22 10.81
C THR A 313 5.85 1.25 9.96
N GLY A 314 6.95 1.68 9.33
CA GLY A 314 7.90 0.80 8.65
C GLY A 314 8.56 -0.24 9.55
N ILE A 315 8.34 -0.18 10.86
CA ILE A 315 8.78 -1.19 11.83
C ILE A 315 8.02 -2.51 11.72
N ALA A 316 6.82 -2.52 11.13
CA ALA A 316 5.90 -3.65 11.12
C ALA A 316 6.51 -4.98 10.65
N PRO A 317 7.07 -5.11 9.42
CA PRO A 317 7.61 -6.39 8.97
C PRO A 317 8.85 -6.82 9.76
N PHE A 318 9.55 -5.89 10.40
CA PHE A 318 10.71 -6.20 11.23
C PHE A 318 10.32 -6.79 12.58
N ARG A 319 9.18 -6.34 13.15
CA ARG A 319 8.61 -6.98 14.32
C ARG A 319 8.24 -8.44 14.01
N ALA A 320 7.55 -8.68 12.91
CA ALA A 320 7.22 -10.02 12.45
C ALA A 320 8.47 -10.91 12.29
N HIS A 321 9.53 -10.37 11.67
CA HIS A 321 10.79 -11.09 11.49
C HIS A 321 11.47 -11.45 12.82
N MET A 322 11.45 -10.53 13.79
CA MET A 322 12.03 -10.82 15.10
C MET A 322 11.25 -11.87 15.88
N GLN A 323 9.91 -11.87 15.82
CA GLN A 323 9.09 -12.93 16.39
C GLN A 323 9.40 -14.30 15.77
N GLU A 324 9.53 -14.35 14.44
CA GLU A 324 9.88 -15.59 13.73
C GLU A 324 11.26 -16.10 14.12
N ARG A 325 12.26 -15.22 14.25
CA ARG A 325 13.60 -15.58 14.71
C ARG A 325 13.63 -16.10 16.15
N GLU A 326 12.83 -15.47 17.02
CA GLU A 326 12.67 -15.91 18.40
C GLU A 326 12.10 -17.33 18.46
N GLU A 327 11.03 -17.60 17.70
CA GLU A 327 10.39 -18.92 17.61
C GLU A 327 11.35 -20.01 17.12
N TYR A 328 12.19 -19.69 16.12
CA TYR A 328 13.23 -20.60 15.65
C TYR A 328 14.47 -20.69 16.55
N GLY A 329 14.54 -19.87 17.60
CA GLY A 329 15.69 -19.82 18.52
C GLY A 329 16.94 -19.19 17.89
N TYR A 330 16.82 -18.41 16.81
CA TYR A 330 17.95 -17.75 16.16
C TYR A 330 18.45 -16.57 16.99
N LYS A 331 19.76 -16.38 17.03
CA LYS A 331 20.42 -15.33 17.80
C LYS A 331 21.39 -14.53 16.91
N GLY A 332 21.54 -13.23 17.22
CA GLY A 332 22.48 -12.36 16.51
C GLY A 332 22.13 -12.09 15.03
N ASN A 333 23.11 -11.62 14.28
CA ASN A 333 23.02 -11.36 12.84
C ASN A 333 21.88 -10.43 12.40
N THR A 334 21.35 -9.59 13.30
CA THR A 334 20.26 -8.63 12.99
C THR A 334 20.61 -7.25 13.53
N TRP A 335 20.44 -6.25 12.69
CA TRP A 335 20.72 -4.85 13.04
C TRP A 335 19.53 -3.98 12.62
N LEU A 336 18.89 -3.32 13.58
CA LEU A 336 17.74 -2.45 13.36
C LEU A 336 18.13 -0.98 13.44
N PHE A 337 17.68 -0.20 12.45
CA PHE A 337 17.63 1.27 12.49
C PHE A 337 16.15 1.70 12.57
N PHE A 338 15.75 2.18 13.74
CA PHE A 338 14.41 2.69 14.00
C PHE A 338 14.43 4.20 14.17
N GLY A 339 13.38 4.89 13.79
CA GLY A 339 13.23 6.33 13.98
C GLY A 339 11.79 6.78 14.12
N ASP A 340 11.56 7.82 14.92
CA ASP A 340 10.29 8.52 15.02
C ASP A 340 10.49 9.96 15.53
N GLN A 341 9.42 10.62 16.04
CA GLN A 341 9.50 11.99 16.51
C GLN A 341 10.15 12.10 17.90
N HIS A 342 9.63 11.39 18.89
CA HIS A 342 10.06 11.48 20.30
C HIS A 342 10.33 10.11 20.92
N PHE A 343 11.41 9.99 21.66
CA PHE A 343 11.77 8.76 22.37
C PHE A 343 10.70 8.33 23.36
N THR A 344 10.16 9.28 24.12
CA THR A 344 9.24 8.97 25.24
C THR A 344 7.83 8.62 24.82
N THR A 345 7.41 9.07 23.65
CA THR A 345 6.01 8.91 23.19
C THR A 345 5.84 8.11 21.91
N ASP A 346 6.92 7.97 21.12
CA ASP A 346 6.81 7.45 19.75
C ASP A 346 7.74 6.25 19.49
N PHE A 347 8.34 5.68 20.54
CA PHE A 347 9.14 4.48 20.38
C PHE A 347 8.23 3.25 20.33
N LEU A 348 7.75 2.91 19.14
CA LEU A 348 6.82 1.81 18.93
C LEU A 348 7.45 0.46 19.33
N TYR A 349 6.68 -0.36 20.07
CA TYR A 349 7.08 -1.69 20.55
C TYR A 349 8.38 -1.69 21.39
N GLN A 350 8.69 -0.61 22.09
CA GLN A 350 9.96 -0.41 22.81
C GLN A 350 10.35 -1.59 23.69
N THR A 351 9.40 -2.15 24.44
CA THR A 351 9.66 -3.26 25.38
C THR A 351 10.07 -4.54 24.67
N GLU A 352 9.44 -4.86 23.53
CA GLU A 352 9.78 -6.03 22.73
C GLU A 352 11.21 -5.91 22.15
N TRP A 353 11.57 -4.73 21.63
CA TRP A 353 12.93 -4.49 21.12
C TRP A 353 14.00 -4.62 22.22
N GLN A 354 13.70 -4.16 23.43
CA GLN A 354 14.61 -4.27 24.57
C GLN A 354 14.77 -5.73 25.03
N GLU A 355 13.71 -6.52 24.99
CA GLU A 355 13.76 -7.95 25.30
C GLU A 355 14.59 -8.72 24.28
N TRP A 356 14.35 -8.52 22.98
CA TRP A 356 15.13 -9.15 21.92
C TRP A 356 16.60 -8.76 21.95
N LEU A 357 16.94 -7.52 22.28
CA LEU A 357 18.34 -7.09 22.51
C LEU A 357 18.96 -7.82 23.71
N LYS A 358 18.24 -7.88 24.83
CA LYS A 358 18.69 -8.54 26.05
C LYS A 358 18.91 -10.03 25.83
N ASP A 359 18.01 -10.68 25.12
CA ASP A 359 18.03 -12.11 24.88
C ASP A 359 18.92 -12.49 23.69
N GLY A 360 19.48 -11.49 23.00
CA GLY A 360 20.40 -11.66 21.88
C GLY A 360 19.75 -12.15 20.58
N VAL A 361 18.44 -12.09 20.45
CA VAL A 361 17.73 -12.33 19.18
C VAL A 361 18.02 -11.18 18.23
N LEU A 362 17.89 -9.93 18.71
CA LEU A 362 18.39 -8.73 18.03
C LEU A 362 19.82 -8.45 18.50
N GLU A 363 20.76 -8.41 17.57
CA GLU A 363 22.17 -8.14 17.91
C GLU A 363 22.41 -6.67 18.18
N LYS A 364 21.81 -5.79 17.37
CA LYS A 364 22.07 -4.37 17.41
C LYS A 364 20.87 -3.51 17.03
N MET A 365 20.75 -2.36 17.70
CA MET A 365 19.74 -1.35 17.39
C MET A 365 20.31 0.05 17.47
N ASN A 366 20.01 0.88 16.48
CA ASN A 366 20.22 2.32 16.50
C ASN A 366 18.90 3.04 16.34
N VAL A 367 18.70 4.07 17.16
CA VAL A 367 17.46 4.85 17.19
C VAL A 367 17.70 6.31 16.82
N ALA A 368 16.75 6.93 16.17
CA ALA A 368 16.78 8.31 15.74
C ALA A 368 15.45 8.99 16.07
N PHE A 369 15.47 9.96 16.99
CA PHE A 369 14.28 10.73 17.36
C PHE A 369 14.44 12.17 16.88
N SER A 370 13.62 12.56 15.91
CA SER A 370 13.83 13.76 15.11
C SER A 370 13.42 15.06 15.80
N ARG A 371 12.75 14.99 16.96
CA ARG A 371 12.25 16.15 17.70
C ARG A 371 12.71 16.22 19.15
N ASP A 372 13.65 15.37 19.56
CA ASP A 372 14.17 15.37 20.93
C ASP A 372 15.35 16.32 21.14
N THR A 373 15.94 16.79 20.05
CA THR A 373 17.06 17.74 20.07
C THR A 373 16.82 18.89 19.08
N ASP A 374 17.57 19.98 19.21
CA ASP A 374 17.52 21.12 18.28
C ASP A 374 17.87 20.73 16.84
N GLN A 375 18.70 19.72 16.67
CA GLN A 375 19.03 19.14 15.36
C GLN A 375 18.16 17.91 15.10
N LYS A 376 17.49 17.90 13.95
CA LYS A 376 16.70 16.74 13.54
C LYS A 376 17.63 15.57 13.19
N VAL A 377 17.45 14.45 13.90
CA VAL A 377 18.18 13.21 13.65
C VAL A 377 17.25 12.17 13.07
N TYR A 378 17.61 11.62 11.91
CA TYR A 378 16.89 10.58 11.21
C TYR A 378 17.75 9.32 11.06
N VAL A 379 17.17 8.20 10.62
CA VAL A 379 17.88 6.92 10.47
C VAL A 379 19.08 7.00 9.54
N GLN A 380 19.02 7.79 8.46
CA GLN A 380 20.16 8.00 7.54
C GLN A 380 21.37 8.65 8.23
N HIS A 381 21.18 9.48 9.25
CA HIS A 381 22.29 10.05 10.04
C HIS A 381 22.94 8.96 10.90
N ARG A 382 22.15 8.05 11.49
CA ARG A 382 22.69 6.90 12.24
C ARG A 382 23.46 5.94 11.36
N ILE A 383 23.02 5.71 10.11
CA ILE A 383 23.78 4.93 9.13
C ILE A 383 25.14 5.60 8.85
N ALA A 384 25.15 6.91 8.65
CA ALA A 384 26.40 7.66 8.39
C ALA A 384 27.35 7.64 9.58
N GLU A 385 26.86 7.74 10.82
CA GLU A 385 27.64 7.65 12.06
C GLU A 385 28.32 6.28 12.21
N HIS A 386 27.63 5.22 11.79
CA HIS A 386 28.12 3.84 11.87
C HIS A 386 28.66 3.32 10.53
N SER A 387 29.07 4.20 9.62
CA SER A 387 29.42 3.86 8.22
C SER A 387 30.40 2.70 8.10
N LYS A 388 31.48 2.68 8.92
CA LYS A 388 32.47 1.62 8.90
C LYS A 388 31.89 0.26 9.25
N GLU A 389 31.15 0.17 10.37
CA GLU A 389 30.53 -1.08 10.82
C GLU A 389 29.42 -1.53 9.85
N PHE A 390 28.64 -0.58 9.30
CA PHE A 390 27.66 -0.88 8.27
C PHE A 390 28.31 -1.54 7.05
N ASN A 391 29.47 -1.03 6.62
CA ASN A 391 30.24 -1.63 5.54
C ASN A 391 30.76 -3.03 5.91
N GLU A 392 31.25 -3.23 7.13
CA GLU A 392 31.69 -4.55 7.61
C GLU A 392 30.56 -5.60 7.56
N TRP A 393 29.30 -5.18 7.84
CA TRP A 393 28.13 -6.05 7.69
C TRP A 393 27.86 -6.37 6.22
N LEU A 394 27.99 -5.40 5.31
CA LEU A 394 27.82 -5.66 3.88
C LEU A 394 28.88 -6.64 3.34
N GLU A 395 30.13 -6.53 3.78
CA GLU A 395 31.22 -7.45 3.43
C GLU A 395 30.98 -8.86 3.96
N LYS A 396 30.32 -9.01 5.10
CA LYS A 396 29.87 -10.31 5.63
C LYS A 396 28.65 -10.90 4.87
N GLY A 397 28.17 -10.21 3.85
CA GLY A 397 27.05 -10.67 3.04
C GLY A 397 25.66 -10.22 3.50
N ALA A 398 25.57 -9.20 4.36
CA ALA A 398 24.30 -8.71 4.87
C ALA A 398 23.29 -8.37 3.78
N SER A 399 22.04 -8.71 4.02
CA SER A 399 20.88 -8.24 3.26
C SER A 399 20.25 -7.02 3.91
N ILE A 400 19.83 -6.04 3.11
CA ILE A 400 19.23 -4.79 3.55
C ILE A 400 17.74 -4.80 3.25
N TYR A 401 16.95 -4.44 4.25
CA TYR A 401 15.50 -4.29 4.16
C TYR A 401 15.09 -2.88 4.58
N ILE A 402 14.32 -2.20 3.74
CA ILE A 402 13.84 -0.82 3.99
C ILE A 402 12.32 -0.83 3.89
N CYS A 403 11.65 -0.37 4.96
CA CYS A 403 10.19 -0.24 4.97
C CYS A 403 9.77 1.13 5.49
N GLY A 404 8.72 1.74 4.88
CA GLY A 404 8.13 3.02 5.26
C GLY A 404 8.04 4.05 4.14
N ASP A 405 8.17 5.35 4.44
CA ASP A 405 7.95 6.47 3.50
C ASP A 405 8.84 6.40 2.24
N GLU A 406 8.17 6.31 1.07
CA GLU A 406 8.85 6.26 -0.23
C GLU A 406 9.41 7.62 -0.64
N LYS A 407 8.68 8.71 -0.37
CA LYS A 407 8.93 10.01 -0.99
C LYS A 407 10.21 10.67 -0.48
N ASN A 408 10.49 10.53 0.82
CA ASN A 408 11.64 11.17 1.48
C ASN A 408 12.59 10.12 2.08
N MET A 409 12.09 9.32 3.04
CA MET A 409 12.93 8.41 3.84
C MET A 409 13.69 7.40 2.98
N ALA A 410 13.02 6.72 2.07
CA ALA A 410 13.66 5.69 1.26
C ALA A 410 14.75 6.25 0.32
N LYS A 411 14.57 7.48 -0.17
CA LYS A 411 15.58 8.19 -0.98
C LYS A 411 16.80 8.59 -0.14
N ASP A 412 16.56 9.16 1.03
CA ASP A 412 17.62 9.59 1.93
C ASP A 412 18.45 8.42 2.47
N VAL A 413 17.76 7.31 2.83
CA VAL A 413 18.41 6.06 3.24
C VAL A 413 19.24 5.47 2.11
N HIS A 414 18.71 5.41 0.89
CA HIS A 414 19.46 4.94 -0.28
C HIS A 414 20.71 5.77 -0.52
N GLN A 415 20.60 7.10 -0.43
CA GLN A 415 21.75 8.01 -0.55
C GLN A 415 22.77 7.79 0.57
N ALA A 416 22.32 7.58 1.81
CA ALA A 416 23.23 7.33 2.93
C ALA A 416 24.02 6.03 2.74
N ILE A 417 23.36 4.95 2.30
CA ILE A 417 24.02 3.67 2.01
C ILE A 417 25.02 3.81 0.86
N ARG A 418 24.67 4.54 -0.21
CA ARG A 418 25.59 4.85 -1.30
C ARG A 418 26.83 5.59 -0.80
N ASN A 419 26.64 6.58 0.07
CA ASN A 419 27.74 7.33 0.67
C ASN A 419 28.63 6.45 1.56
N VAL A 420 28.09 5.45 2.26
CA VAL A 420 28.88 4.45 2.98
C VAL A 420 29.81 3.70 2.03
N LEU A 421 29.29 3.19 0.91
CA LEU A 421 30.09 2.47 -0.08
C LEU A 421 31.19 3.34 -0.69
N VAL A 422 30.87 4.58 -1.06
CA VAL A 422 31.87 5.54 -1.58
C VAL A 422 32.99 5.78 -0.56
N LYS A 423 32.62 6.03 0.70
CA LYS A 423 33.57 6.38 1.76
C LYS A 423 34.41 5.18 2.22
N GLU A 424 33.79 4.05 2.49
CA GLU A 424 34.49 2.93 3.17
C GLU A 424 35.13 1.95 2.17
N GLN A 425 34.58 1.81 0.96
CA GLN A 425 35.17 0.96 -0.09
C GLN A 425 35.92 1.74 -1.17
N ASN A 426 36.01 3.08 -1.05
CA ASN A 426 36.63 3.97 -2.05
C ASN A 426 36.03 3.81 -3.46
N LEU A 427 34.75 3.52 -3.57
CA LEU A 427 34.05 3.41 -4.85
C LEU A 427 33.74 4.80 -5.42
N THR A 428 33.61 4.88 -6.74
CA THR A 428 32.95 6.04 -7.34
C THR A 428 31.44 6.03 -7.05
N GLU A 429 30.76 7.15 -7.22
CA GLU A 429 29.31 7.22 -7.07
C GLU A 429 28.59 6.24 -8.03
N GLU A 430 29.10 6.11 -9.25
CA GLU A 430 28.55 5.20 -10.27
C GLU A 430 28.76 3.72 -9.91
N ASP A 431 29.95 3.38 -9.39
CA ASP A 431 30.26 2.02 -8.92
C ASP A 431 29.41 1.64 -7.70
N ALA A 432 29.21 2.58 -6.77
CA ALA A 432 28.36 2.37 -5.60
C ALA A 432 26.89 2.14 -6.01
N GLU A 433 26.40 2.91 -6.97
CA GLU A 433 25.04 2.69 -7.52
C GLU A 433 24.92 1.33 -8.24
N SER A 434 25.97 0.94 -8.97
CA SER A 434 26.04 -0.36 -9.64
C SER A 434 26.07 -1.51 -8.63
N TYR A 435 26.79 -1.36 -7.52
CA TYR A 435 26.80 -2.30 -6.40
C TYR A 435 25.40 -2.50 -5.81
N LEU A 436 24.69 -1.40 -5.52
CA LEU A 436 23.31 -1.48 -4.99
C LEU A 436 22.33 -2.08 -6.00
N LYS A 437 22.49 -1.80 -7.30
CA LYS A 437 21.71 -2.46 -8.36
C LYS A 437 21.97 -3.97 -8.40
N GLN A 438 23.22 -4.40 -8.20
CA GLN A 438 23.52 -5.82 -8.12
C GLN A 438 22.90 -6.46 -6.87
N MET A 439 23.00 -5.81 -5.71
CA MET A 439 22.33 -6.30 -4.49
C MET A 439 20.82 -6.45 -4.67
N LYS A 440 20.15 -5.53 -5.40
CA LYS A 440 18.72 -5.68 -5.75
C LYS A 440 18.45 -6.93 -6.59
N LYS A 441 19.26 -7.20 -7.62
CA LYS A 441 19.16 -8.41 -8.45
C LYS A 441 19.35 -9.68 -7.64
N ASP A 442 20.27 -9.65 -6.69
CA ASP A 442 20.60 -10.76 -5.79
C ASP A 442 19.59 -10.89 -4.63
N LYS A 443 18.53 -10.08 -4.60
CA LYS A 443 17.53 -9.98 -3.53
C LYS A 443 18.13 -9.69 -2.13
N ARG A 444 19.27 -9.03 -2.09
CA ARG A 444 19.94 -8.59 -0.86
C ARG A 444 19.67 -7.10 -0.52
N TYR A 445 18.95 -6.39 -1.36
CA TYR A 445 18.48 -5.02 -1.11
C TYR A 445 17.01 -4.95 -1.51
N GLN A 446 16.15 -5.04 -0.51
CA GLN A 446 14.70 -5.12 -0.69
C GLN A 446 14.00 -3.92 -0.04
N ARG A 447 12.93 -3.44 -0.66
CA ARG A 447 12.18 -2.27 -0.20
C ARG A 447 10.69 -2.56 -0.26
N ASP A 448 10.01 -2.24 0.84
CA ASP A 448 8.56 -2.21 0.98
C ASP A 448 8.18 -0.79 1.41
N VAL A 449 7.97 0.10 0.43
CA VAL A 449 7.82 1.54 0.65
C VAL A 449 6.54 2.06 0.01
N TYR A 450 5.86 2.97 0.71
CA TYR A 450 4.51 3.44 0.40
C TYR A 450 4.33 4.94 0.65
#